data_6a81ddcda0710e545f5639e23add188e
#
_entry.id   6a81ddcda0710e545f5639e23add188e
#
_cell.length_a   1.000
_cell.length_b   1.000
_cell.length_c   1.000
_cell.angle_alpha   90.00
_cell.angle_beta   90.00
_cell.angle_gamma   90.00
#
_symmetry.space_group_name_H-M   'P 1'
#
loop_
_entity.id
_entity.type
_entity.pdbx_description
1 polymer ?
#
loop_
_entity_poly.entity_id
_entity_poly.type
_entity_poly.pdbx_seq_one_letter_code
_entity_poly.pdbx_strand_id
1 'polypeptide(L)'
;DQPFCLLVYDNHTDMQPPAFGGILSCGGWIAAALEELENLKYVILVGPDEAAYEQVDENLKDRVIFLSREKLQVMNDEERNWFLRETVSEVCNWRKSEGLQEDAEKFLPLYISVDKDVLCTEDAQTTWSQGDMRLTTLVSGVQTVLECAKESSGKIAGVDICGEAD
;
A
#
# COMPACT_ATOMS: atom_id res chain seq x y z
N ASP A 1 -18.96 -1.79 4.92
CA ASP A 1 -19.31 -1.08 6.17
C ASP A 1 -18.46 -1.49 7.37
N GLN A 2 -17.22 -1.95 7.15
CA GLN A 2 -16.28 -2.27 8.23
C GLN A 2 -14.91 -1.62 7.95
N PRO A 3 -14.13 -1.27 8.98
CA PRO A 3 -12.78 -0.74 8.82
C PRO A 3 -11.88 -1.68 8.04
N PHE A 4 -10.99 -1.14 7.22
CA PHE A 4 -10.02 -1.90 6.41
C PHE A 4 -8.74 -1.10 6.19
N CYS A 5 -7.70 -1.79 5.73
CA CYS A 5 -6.43 -1.22 5.29
C CYS A 5 -6.23 -1.44 3.79
N LEU A 6 -5.46 -0.58 3.16
CA LEU A 6 -5.08 -0.64 1.76
C LEU A 6 -3.56 -0.85 1.66
N LEU A 7 -3.13 -1.87 0.93
CA LEU A 7 -1.74 -2.07 0.53
C LEU A 7 -1.62 -1.77 -0.96
N VAL A 8 -0.75 -0.85 -1.33
CA VAL A 8 -0.54 -0.44 -2.72
C VAL A 8 0.92 -0.69 -3.10
N TYR A 9 1.13 -1.40 -4.18
CA TYR A 9 2.40 -1.46 -4.91
C TYR A 9 2.30 -0.52 -6.10
N ASP A 10 3.14 0.50 -6.15
CA ASP A 10 3.10 1.56 -7.15
C ASP A 10 4.47 2.24 -7.24
N ASN A 11 4.82 2.77 -8.39
CA ASN A 11 5.98 3.65 -8.54
C ASN A 11 5.67 5.10 -8.14
N HIS A 12 4.38 5.44 -8.03
CA HIS A 12 3.87 6.77 -7.69
C HIS A 12 3.21 6.76 -6.31
N THR A 13 2.97 7.93 -5.75
CA THR A 13 2.26 8.01 -4.46
C THR A 13 0.76 7.99 -4.60
N ASP A 14 0.27 8.46 -5.75
CA ASP A 14 -1.15 8.71 -6.01
C ASP A 14 -1.84 9.55 -4.92
N MET A 15 -1.03 10.41 -4.29
CA MET A 15 -1.41 11.32 -3.20
C MET A 15 -1.36 12.79 -3.63
N GLN A 16 -1.34 13.06 -4.94
CA GLN A 16 -1.32 14.43 -5.43
C GLN A 16 -2.64 15.14 -5.18
N PRO A 17 -2.60 16.44 -4.84
CA PRO A 17 -3.83 17.21 -4.73
C PRO A 17 -4.57 17.26 -6.06
N PRO A 18 -5.93 17.34 -6.04
CA PRO A 18 -6.72 17.38 -7.26
C PRO A 18 -6.31 18.55 -8.15
N ALA A 19 -6.03 18.27 -9.41
CA ALA A 19 -5.81 19.30 -10.42
C ALA A 19 -7.16 19.84 -10.95
N PHE A 20 -7.19 21.08 -11.42
CA PHE A 20 -8.31 21.67 -12.16
C PHE A 20 -9.71 21.48 -11.52
N GLY A 21 -9.94 22.10 -10.35
CA GLY A 21 -11.28 22.20 -9.78
C GLY A 21 -11.81 20.94 -9.09
N GLY A 22 -10.92 20.09 -8.60
CA GLY A 22 -11.31 18.92 -7.81
C GLY A 22 -11.64 17.68 -8.62
N ILE A 23 -11.20 17.61 -9.88
CA ILE A 23 -11.36 16.41 -10.70
C ILE A 23 -10.42 15.32 -10.17
N LEU A 24 -10.99 14.17 -9.80
CA LEU A 24 -10.23 13.00 -9.42
C LEU A 24 -9.39 12.49 -10.60
N SER A 25 -8.11 12.28 -10.36
CA SER A 25 -7.17 11.70 -11.32
C SER A 25 -6.52 10.43 -10.73
N CYS A 26 -5.88 9.61 -11.58
CA CYS A 26 -5.10 8.47 -11.12
C CYS A 26 -4.04 8.90 -10.08
N GLY A 27 -3.34 10.01 -10.31
CA GLY A 27 -2.29 10.50 -9.39
C GLY A 27 -2.78 11.06 -8.05
N GLY A 28 -4.09 11.05 -7.76
CA GLY A 28 -4.66 11.58 -6.51
C GLY A 28 -5.70 10.68 -5.85
N TRP A 29 -5.94 9.49 -6.38
CA TRP A 29 -7.04 8.64 -5.91
C TRP A 29 -6.86 8.12 -4.48
N ILE A 30 -5.62 7.88 -4.05
CA ILE A 30 -5.33 7.40 -2.68
C ILE A 30 -5.63 8.50 -1.66
N ALA A 31 -5.22 9.74 -1.93
CA ALA A 31 -5.56 10.86 -1.06
C ALA A 31 -7.08 11.03 -0.94
N ALA A 32 -7.79 11.05 -2.08
CA ALA A 32 -9.24 11.12 -2.09
C ALA A 32 -9.90 9.95 -1.33
N ALA A 33 -9.39 8.73 -1.51
CA ALA A 33 -9.91 7.57 -0.77
C ALA A 33 -9.73 7.71 0.75
N LEU A 34 -8.57 8.22 1.22
CA LEU A 34 -8.33 8.47 2.64
C LEU A 34 -9.25 9.56 3.21
N GLU A 35 -9.59 10.58 2.40
CA GLU A 35 -10.48 11.67 2.82
C GLU A 35 -11.95 11.26 2.81
N GLU A 36 -12.39 10.52 1.79
CA GLU A 36 -13.82 10.24 1.57
C GLU A 36 -14.29 8.93 2.22
N LEU A 37 -13.40 7.93 2.38
CA LEU A 37 -13.76 6.63 2.92
C LEU A 37 -13.46 6.55 4.43
N GLU A 38 -14.44 6.84 5.27
CA GLU A 38 -14.30 6.78 6.73
C GLU A 38 -13.80 5.41 7.25
N ASN A 39 -14.06 4.35 6.51
CA ASN A 39 -13.65 2.98 6.86
C ASN A 39 -12.23 2.63 6.40
N LEU A 40 -11.61 3.36 5.49
CA LEU A 40 -10.20 3.20 5.17
C LEU A 40 -9.36 3.79 6.31
N LYS A 41 -8.63 2.96 7.04
CA LYS A 41 -7.88 3.39 8.22
C LYS A 41 -6.45 3.75 7.90
N TYR A 42 -5.75 2.87 7.19
CA TYR A 42 -4.36 3.06 6.83
C TYR A 42 -4.10 2.65 5.39
N VAL A 43 -3.12 3.29 4.79
CA VAL A 43 -2.54 2.93 3.49
C VAL A 43 -1.08 2.57 3.70
N ILE A 44 -0.66 1.43 3.16
CA ILE A 44 0.74 1.02 3.06
C ILE A 44 1.15 1.20 1.60
N LEU A 45 2.02 2.16 1.33
CA LEU A 45 2.57 2.43 0.00
C LEU A 45 3.94 1.77 -0.14
N VAL A 46 4.10 0.96 -1.18
CA VAL A 46 5.32 0.18 -1.45
C VAL A 46 5.84 0.49 -2.83
N GLY A 47 7.03 1.05 -2.92
CA GLY A 47 7.74 1.26 -4.20
C GLY A 47 8.00 2.68 -4.65
N PRO A 48 7.25 3.72 -4.23
CA PRO A 48 7.55 5.09 -4.67
C PRO A 48 8.94 5.56 -4.23
N ASP A 49 9.46 6.54 -4.94
CA ASP A 49 10.70 7.25 -4.59
C ASP A 49 10.57 7.92 -3.21
N GLU A 50 11.63 7.91 -2.40
CA GLU A 50 11.60 8.47 -1.05
C GLU A 50 11.24 9.97 -1.04
N ALA A 51 11.72 10.72 -2.03
CA ALA A 51 11.39 12.15 -2.16
C ALA A 51 9.89 12.38 -2.48
N ALA A 52 9.20 11.40 -3.05
CA ALA A 52 7.77 11.51 -3.34
C ALA A 52 6.90 11.53 -2.07
N TYR A 53 7.44 11.17 -0.89
CA TYR A 53 6.73 11.31 0.39
C TYR A 53 6.32 12.74 0.70
N GLU A 54 7.04 13.72 0.17
CA GLU A 54 6.66 15.16 0.29
C GLU A 54 5.33 15.49 -0.41
N GLN A 55 4.82 14.65 -1.29
CA GLN A 55 3.50 14.81 -1.94
C GLN A 55 2.34 14.44 -1.01
N VAL A 56 2.62 13.70 0.07
CA VAL A 56 1.59 13.30 1.04
C VAL A 56 1.22 14.51 1.89
N ASP A 57 -0.07 14.87 1.90
CA ASP A 57 -0.58 15.95 2.76
C ASP A 57 -0.27 15.66 4.23
N GLU A 58 0.18 16.67 4.98
CA GLU A 58 0.54 16.56 6.39
C GLU A 58 -0.59 15.95 7.25
N ASN A 59 -1.84 16.26 6.90
CA ASN A 59 -3.01 15.73 7.62
C ASN A 59 -3.26 14.24 7.36
N LEU A 60 -2.65 13.66 6.34
CA LEU A 60 -2.80 12.24 5.97
C LEU A 60 -1.57 11.40 6.36
N LYS A 61 -0.44 12.03 6.67
CA LYS A 61 0.84 11.33 6.96
C LYS A 61 0.71 10.29 8.07
N ASP A 62 -0.05 10.56 9.12
CA ASP A 62 -0.27 9.61 10.23
C ASP A 62 -1.03 8.34 9.83
N ARG A 63 -1.66 8.35 8.65
CA ARG A 63 -2.41 7.22 8.09
C ARG A 63 -1.70 6.56 6.92
N VAL A 64 -0.50 7.01 6.56
CA VAL A 64 0.29 6.49 5.44
C VAL A 64 1.60 5.90 5.92
N ILE A 65 1.78 4.61 5.71
CA ILE A 65 3.04 3.92 5.93
C ILE A 65 3.77 3.84 4.60
N PHE A 66 4.93 4.45 4.53
CA PHE A 66 5.67 4.63 3.28
C PHE A 66 6.91 3.74 3.24
N LEU A 67 6.92 2.79 2.31
CA LEU A 67 8.04 1.89 2.05
C LEU A 67 8.68 2.28 0.72
N SER A 68 9.63 3.22 0.80
CA SER A 68 10.27 3.76 -0.39
C SER A 68 11.09 2.72 -1.14
N ARG A 69 11.26 2.95 -2.44
CA ARG A 69 12.13 2.16 -3.31
C ARG A 69 13.54 2.05 -2.75
N GLU A 70 14.11 3.16 -2.30
CA GLU A 70 15.48 3.23 -1.75
C GLU A 70 15.62 2.37 -0.50
N LYS A 71 14.62 2.39 0.37
CA LYS A 71 14.60 1.54 1.57
C LYS A 71 14.53 0.07 1.22
N LEU A 72 13.75 -0.29 0.21
CA LEU A 72 13.62 -1.68 -0.24
C LEU A 72 14.87 -2.19 -0.97
N GLN A 73 15.57 -1.33 -1.73
CA GLN A 73 16.79 -1.69 -2.48
C GLN A 73 17.94 -2.15 -1.59
N VAL A 74 18.08 -1.58 -0.38
CA VAL A 74 19.19 -1.94 0.53
C VAL A 74 18.92 -3.23 1.32
N MET A 75 17.70 -3.78 1.25
CA MET A 75 17.30 -5.01 1.93
C MET A 75 17.43 -6.22 1.00
N ASN A 76 17.81 -7.36 1.53
CA ASN A 76 17.66 -8.64 0.84
C ASN A 76 16.18 -9.11 0.86
N ASP A 77 15.86 -10.22 0.17
CA ASP A 77 14.48 -10.71 0.06
C ASP A 77 13.87 -11.10 1.41
N GLU A 78 14.67 -11.72 2.31
CA GLU A 78 14.19 -12.11 3.64
C GLU A 78 13.90 -10.88 4.49
N GLU A 79 14.75 -9.87 4.46
CA GLU A 79 14.58 -8.61 5.17
C GLU A 79 13.35 -7.84 4.66
N ARG A 80 13.14 -7.77 3.33
CA ARG A 80 11.96 -7.14 2.74
C ARG A 80 10.67 -7.82 3.18
N ASN A 81 10.62 -9.14 3.10
CA ASN A 81 9.45 -9.92 3.48
C ASN A 81 9.16 -9.81 4.98
N TRP A 82 10.19 -9.88 5.82
CA TRP A 82 10.05 -9.68 7.25
C TRP A 82 9.50 -8.28 7.57
N PHE A 83 10.09 -7.26 6.99
CA PHE A 83 9.68 -5.87 7.20
C PHE A 83 8.24 -5.62 6.76
N LEU A 84 7.86 -6.12 5.58
CA LEU A 84 6.48 -6.01 5.08
C LEU A 84 5.49 -6.75 5.99
N ARG A 85 5.85 -7.94 6.46
CA ARG A 85 5.04 -8.74 7.39
C ARG A 85 4.79 -7.99 8.70
N GLU A 86 5.85 -7.44 9.31
CA GLU A 86 5.73 -6.66 10.55
C GLU A 86 4.86 -5.43 10.34
N THR A 87 5.08 -4.70 9.26
CA THR A 87 4.27 -3.52 8.90
C THR A 87 2.80 -3.86 8.76
N VAL A 88 2.46 -4.88 7.98
CA VAL A 88 1.08 -5.32 7.78
C VAL A 88 0.46 -5.81 9.09
N SER A 89 1.21 -6.57 9.88
CA SER A 89 0.74 -7.06 11.18
C SER A 89 0.45 -5.91 12.14
N GLU A 90 1.32 -4.93 12.25
CA GLU A 90 1.15 -3.76 13.12
C GLU A 90 -0.08 -2.95 12.70
N VAL A 91 -0.18 -2.60 11.43
CA VAL A 91 -1.24 -1.75 10.88
C VAL A 91 -2.60 -2.43 10.94
N CYS A 92 -2.68 -3.72 10.61
CA CYS A 92 -3.95 -4.44 10.63
C CYS A 92 -4.41 -4.82 12.05
N ASN A 93 -3.52 -4.81 13.05
CA ASN A 93 -3.84 -5.02 14.46
C ASN A 93 -4.17 -3.69 15.21
N TRP A 94 -4.42 -2.64 14.49
CA TRP A 94 -4.62 -1.26 14.97
C TRP A 94 -5.51 -1.10 16.21
N ARG A 95 -6.49 -1.96 16.43
CA ARG A 95 -7.40 -1.86 17.59
C ARG A 95 -6.73 -2.02 18.96
N LYS A 96 -5.51 -2.57 19.00
CA LYS A 96 -4.73 -2.64 20.25
C LYS A 96 -4.30 -1.26 20.76
N SER A 97 -4.11 -0.29 19.87
CA SER A 97 -3.61 1.04 20.20
C SER A 97 -4.69 2.03 20.66
N GLU A 98 -5.98 1.80 20.33
CA GLU A 98 -7.08 2.72 20.64
C GLU A 98 -7.87 2.38 21.92
N GLY A 99 -7.46 1.40 22.71
CA GLY A 99 -8.11 1.09 23.99
C GLY A 99 -9.55 0.60 23.87
N LEU A 100 -9.98 0.16 22.71
CA LEU A 100 -11.28 -0.43 22.47
C LEU A 100 -11.33 -1.85 23.02
N GLN A 101 -12.41 -2.16 23.77
CA GLN A 101 -12.59 -3.37 24.59
C GLN A 101 -12.12 -4.67 23.96
N GLU A 102 -11.60 -5.56 24.81
CA GLU A 102 -10.87 -6.82 24.56
C GLU A 102 -11.56 -7.85 23.63
N ASP A 103 -12.82 -7.68 23.26
CA ASP A 103 -13.57 -8.65 22.45
C ASP A 103 -13.33 -8.57 20.94
N ALA A 104 -12.37 -7.76 20.46
CA ALA A 104 -12.17 -7.52 19.05
C ALA A 104 -10.69 -7.47 18.63
N GLU A 105 -9.89 -8.50 18.96
CA GLU A 105 -8.65 -8.79 18.24
C GLU A 105 -9.01 -9.27 16.81
N LYS A 106 -9.44 -8.35 15.98
CA LYS A 106 -9.71 -8.64 14.57
C LYS A 106 -8.69 -7.90 13.73
N PHE A 107 -7.83 -8.68 13.08
CA PHE A 107 -7.03 -8.21 11.97
C PHE A 107 -7.94 -7.51 10.96
N LEU A 108 -7.69 -6.23 10.67
CA LEU A 108 -8.49 -5.49 9.71
C LEU A 108 -8.40 -6.14 8.33
N PRO A 109 -9.50 -6.22 7.58
CA PRO A 109 -9.43 -6.66 6.19
C PRO A 109 -8.44 -5.82 5.39
N LEU A 110 -7.67 -6.48 4.54
CA LEU A 110 -6.67 -5.84 3.69
C LEU A 110 -7.13 -5.89 2.23
N TYR A 111 -7.16 -4.74 1.58
CA TYR A 111 -7.29 -4.64 0.12
C TYR A 111 -5.89 -4.45 -0.48
N ILE A 112 -5.59 -5.17 -1.55
CA ILE A 112 -4.29 -5.12 -2.24
C ILE A 112 -4.51 -4.55 -3.63
N SER A 113 -3.84 -3.44 -3.93
CA SER A 113 -3.80 -2.83 -5.27
C SER A 113 -2.38 -2.90 -5.81
N VAL A 114 -2.23 -3.30 -7.06
CA VAL A 114 -0.93 -3.40 -7.73
C VAL A 114 -0.99 -2.58 -9.01
N ASP A 115 -0.23 -1.47 -9.06
CA ASP A 115 0.10 -0.85 -10.32
C ASP A 115 1.37 -1.50 -10.89
N LYS A 116 1.30 -1.98 -12.14
CA LYS A 116 2.43 -2.65 -12.79
C LYS A 116 3.62 -1.75 -13.03
N ASP A 117 3.44 -0.44 -12.93
CA ASP A 117 4.54 0.49 -13.08
C ASP A 117 5.53 0.47 -11.90
N VAL A 118 5.19 -0.17 -10.78
CA VAL A 118 6.17 -0.49 -9.72
C VAL A 118 7.28 -1.40 -10.22
N LEU A 119 7.01 -2.19 -11.27
CA LEU A 119 7.94 -3.16 -11.82
C LEU A 119 8.99 -2.51 -12.72
N CYS A 120 10.15 -3.15 -12.81
CA CYS A 120 11.16 -2.79 -13.78
C CYS A 120 10.72 -3.12 -15.21
N THR A 121 11.34 -2.46 -16.18
CA THR A 121 10.98 -2.57 -17.62
C THR A 121 11.23 -3.96 -18.20
N GLU A 122 12.03 -4.81 -17.54
CA GLU A 122 12.24 -6.20 -17.95
C GLU A 122 11.04 -7.10 -17.59
N ASP A 123 10.28 -6.73 -16.57
CA ASP A 123 9.19 -7.57 -16.05
C ASP A 123 7.80 -7.05 -16.45
N ALA A 124 7.66 -5.76 -16.79
CA ALA A 124 6.42 -5.17 -17.30
C ALA A 124 6.71 -4.01 -18.26
N GLN A 125 5.73 -3.66 -19.10
CA GLN A 125 5.74 -2.43 -19.88
C GLN A 125 4.47 -1.65 -19.60
N THR A 126 4.60 -0.40 -19.21
CA THR A 126 3.51 0.52 -18.95
C THR A 126 3.71 1.82 -19.70
N THR A 127 2.69 2.66 -19.74
CA THR A 127 2.78 3.99 -20.37
C THR A 127 3.28 5.09 -19.41
N TRP A 128 3.44 4.76 -18.13
CA TRP A 128 3.94 5.66 -17.10
C TRP A 128 5.43 5.39 -16.78
N SER A 129 6.04 6.29 -16.02
CA SER A 129 7.39 6.05 -15.50
C SER A 129 7.39 4.83 -14.58
N GLN A 130 8.35 3.93 -14.79
CA GLN A 130 8.40 2.67 -14.07
C GLN A 130 9.43 2.68 -12.95
N GLY A 131 9.15 1.88 -11.94
CA GLY A 131 10.05 1.54 -10.86
C GLY A 131 11.12 0.54 -11.30
N ASP A 132 11.67 -0.14 -10.33
CA ASP A 132 12.76 -1.11 -10.52
C ASP A 132 12.51 -2.45 -9.79
N MET A 133 11.31 -2.63 -9.22
CA MET A 133 10.97 -3.86 -8.52
C MET A 133 10.93 -5.03 -9.50
N ARG A 134 11.55 -6.15 -9.11
CA ARG A 134 11.42 -7.40 -9.88
C ARG A 134 10.07 -8.05 -9.61
N LEU A 135 9.50 -8.69 -10.62
CA LEU A 135 8.24 -9.45 -10.47
C LEU A 135 8.35 -10.52 -9.37
N THR A 136 9.51 -11.15 -9.23
CA THR A 136 9.76 -12.13 -8.17
C THR A 136 9.67 -11.51 -6.77
N THR A 137 10.14 -10.28 -6.60
CA THR A 137 10.05 -9.53 -5.34
C THR A 137 8.61 -9.16 -5.03
N LEU A 138 7.87 -8.65 -6.00
CA LEU A 138 6.43 -8.36 -5.85
C LEU A 138 5.64 -9.61 -5.45
N VAL A 139 5.82 -10.72 -6.18
CA VAL A 139 5.12 -11.98 -5.90
C VAL A 139 5.46 -12.49 -4.49
N SER A 140 6.74 -12.46 -4.10
CA SER A 140 7.16 -12.86 -2.75
C SER A 140 6.55 -11.99 -1.66
N GLY A 141 6.49 -10.66 -1.88
CA GLY A 141 5.85 -9.72 -0.95
C GLY A 141 4.35 -9.99 -0.81
N VAL A 142 3.64 -10.16 -1.92
CA VAL A 142 2.20 -10.49 -1.90
C VAL A 142 1.96 -11.82 -1.19
N GLN A 143 2.75 -12.85 -1.45
CA GLN A 143 2.66 -14.14 -0.75
C GLN A 143 2.83 -13.98 0.76
N THR A 144 3.84 -13.22 1.19
CA THR A 144 4.10 -12.92 2.60
C THR A 144 2.89 -12.26 3.27
N VAL A 145 2.25 -11.31 2.58
CA VAL A 145 1.05 -10.62 3.08
C VAL A 145 -0.14 -11.55 3.20
N LEU A 146 -0.36 -12.42 2.20
CA LEU A 146 -1.43 -13.43 2.23
C LEU A 146 -1.25 -14.43 3.39
N GLU A 147 -0.02 -14.86 3.64
CA GLU A 147 0.33 -15.72 4.76
C GLU A 147 0.10 -15.02 6.10
N CYS A 148 0.55 -13.77 6.24
CA CYS A 148 0.32 -12.94 7.43
C CYS A 148 -1.18 -12.80 7.74
N ALA A 149 -1.99 -12.47 6.74
CA ALA A 149 -3.44 -12.35 6.89
C ALA A 149 -4.06 -13.68 7.32
N LYS A 150 -3.66 -14.81 6.71
CA LYS A 150 -4.16 -16.16 7.04
C LYS A 150 -3.84 -16.54 8.48
N GLU A 151 -2.59 -16.35 8.93
CA GLU A 151 -2.15 -16.67 10.28
C GLU A 151 -2.86 -15.83 11.35
N SER A 152 -3.17 -14.59 11.02
CA SER A 152 -3.89 -13.65 11.91
C SER A 152 -5.42 -13.79 11.81
N SER A 153 -5.95 -14.83 11.15
CA SER A 153 -7.38 -14.99 10.88
C SER A 153 -8.02 -13.77 10.19
N GLY A 154 -7.19 -13.01 9.48
CA GLY A 154 -7.59 -11.84 8.71
C GLY A 154 -8.25 -12.19 7.38
N LYS A 155 -8.72 -11.17 6.69
CA LYS A 155 -9.38 -11.31 5.39
C LYS A 155 -8.68 -10.44 4.35
N ILE A 156 -8.51 -10.96 3.15
CA ILE A 156 -8.27 -10.14 1.97
C ILE A 156 -9.62 -9.65 1.47
N ALA A 157 -9.83 -8.34 1.50
CA ALA A 157 -11.08 -7.70 1.10
C ALA A 157 -11.25 -7.68 -0.42
N GLY A 158 -10.14 -7.59 -1.14
CA GLY A 158 -10.08 -7.61 -2.60
C GLY A 158 -8.66 -7.45 -3.09
N VAL A 159 -8.48 -7.68 -4.38
CA VAL A 159 -7.21 -7.47 -5.08
C VAL A 159 -7.54 -6.89 -6.44
N ASP A 160 -6.81 -5.87 -6.87
CA ASP A 160 -6.82 -5.40 -8.25
C ASP A 160 -5.39 -5.26 -8.79
N ILE A 161 -5.28 -5.23 -10.10
CA ILE A 161 -4.03 -5.01 -10.83
C ILE A 161 -4.35 -4.04 -11.96
N CYS A 162 -3.59 -2.96 -12.05
CA CYS A 162 -3.71 -1.92 -13.06
C CYS A 162 -2.35 -1.64 -13.73
N GLY A 163 -2.25 -0.53 -14.47
CA GLY A 163 -1.03 -0.14 -15.17
C GLY A 163 -0.84 -0.87 -16.51
N GLU A 164 -1.95 -1.17 -17.24
CA GLU A 164 -1.86 -1.74 -18.57
C GLU A 164 -1.31 -0.70 -19.56
N ALA A 165 -0.46 -1.17 -20.48
CA ALA A 165 -0.12 -0.40 -21.68
C ALA A 165 -1.25 -0.54 -22.70
N ASP A 166 -1.68 0.58 -23.30
CA ASP A 166 -2.64 0.59 -24.40
C ASP A 166 -2.04 -0.01 -25.69
#